data_b449f13e140b26af11e64cd5f14e38ae
#
_entry.id   b449f13e140b26af11e64cd5f14e38ae
#
_cell.length_a   1.000
_cell.length_b   1.000
_cell.length_c   1.000
_cell.angle_alpha   90.00
_cell.angle_beta   90.00
_cell.angle_gamma   90.00
#
_symmetry.space_group_name_H-M   'P 1'
#
loop_
_entity.id
_entity.type
_entity.pdbx_description
1 polymer ?
#
loop_
_entity_poly.entity_id
_entity_poly.type
_entity_poly.pdbx_seq_one_letter_code
_entity_poly.pdbx_strand_id
1 'polypeptide(L)'
;FNLSLDVINQWEFTVEFEENETALKAAVDKYNADKGTSYTLLPKGNCVLSSSEFTQEDNEKLVTATLSGDGLTLDKDYLYPIIPIGCGNSPFEVKEKITYVHVIMETKVESISDLRSINLEANMLKASATDGGNNVGNLLAYNNYWQSIWSPNGGKNDPKIDPVYGVYLDIDFSNKPLSQAFSFNYLPRNWPNAVPNEIVVYAGTSNDDLKKIGELKYEDNQLPFADKTWIGRVSEEDLSKLSLYSLKESGATLVRLSFISSRDKTYSNNSVKNMLGYDYTKWNNSGDYPCVALQQLKIYGK
;
A
#
# COMPACT_ATOMS: atom_id res chain seq x y z
N PHE A 1 -6.34 -24.75 2.77
CA PHE A 1 -6.03 -25.14 4.15
C PHE A 1 -5.79 -26.64 4.23
N ASN A 2 -5.00 -27.08 5.21
CA ASN A 2 -4.70 -28.49 5.41
C ASN A 2 -5.54 -29.07 6.54
N LEU A 3 -6.07 -30.26 6.30
CA LEU A 3 -6.54 -31.18 7.32
C LEU A 3 -5.39 -32.12 7.67
N SER A 4 -5.13 -32.36 8.93
CA SER A 4 -4.04 -33.24 9.37
C SER A 4 -4.51 -34.16 10.51
N LEU A 5 -3.94 -35.35 10.56
CA LEU A 5 -4.12 -36.33 11.60
C LEU A 5 -2.87 -36.41 12.48
N ASP A 6 -3.05 -36.59 13.76
CA ASP A 6 -1.94 -36.74 14.72
C ASP A 6 -1.38 -38.17 14.75
N VAL A 7 -1.97 -39.10 13.96
CA VAL A 7 -1.64 -40.55 13.93
C VAL A 7 -1.60 -41.06 12.49
N ILE A 8 -0.98 -42.21 12.29
CA ILE A 8 -0.99 -42.91 11.01
C ILE A 8 -2.41 -43.37 10.71
N ASN A 9 -2.94 -42.96 9.56
CA ASN A 9 -4.28 -43.30 9.12
C ASN A 9 -4.35 -44.72 8.58
N GLN A 10 -5.35 -45.48 9.06
CA GLN A 10 -5.69 -46.84 8.63
C GLN A 10 -7.11 -46.94 8.05
N TRP A 11 -7.81 -45.82 7.91
CA TRP A 11 -9.22 -45.77 7.51
C TRP A 11 -9.40 -44.93 6.25
N GLU A 12 -10.45 -45.25 5.53
CA GLU A 12 -10.97 -44.40 4.46
C GLU A 12 -12.17 -43.62 5.03
N PHE A 13 -12.14 -42.30 4.94
CA PHE A 13 -13.19 -41.43 5.47
C PHE A 13 -13.18 -40.06 4.78
N THR A 14 -14.30 -39.36 4.92
CA THR A 14 -14.43 -37.97 4.43
C THR A 14 -14.67 -37.05 5.63
N VAL A 15 -13.97 -35.94 5.66
CA VAL A 15 -14.26 -34.85 6.59
C VAL A 15 -15.47 -34.09 6.09
N GLU A 16 -16.52 -34.05 6.93
CA GLU A 16 -17.75 -33.33 6.62
C GLU A 16 -17.66 -31.87 7.10
N PHE A 17 -18.22 -30.97 6.34
CA PHE A 17 -18.28 -29.55 6.67
C PHE A 17 -19.72 -29.10 6.84
N GLU A 18 -19.92 -28.11 7.73
CA GLU A 18 -21.22 -27.49 7.96
C GLU A 18 -21.75 -26.82 6.68
N GLU A 19 -22.96 -27.15 6.29
CA GLU A 19 -23.68 -26.57 5.15
C GLU A 19 -24.99 -25.87 5.56
N ASN A 20 -25.36 -25.96 6.82
CA ASN A 20 -26.57 -25.29 7.30
C ASN A 20 -26.37 -23.78 7.35
N GLU A 21 -27.13 -23.05 6.56
CA GLU A 21 -27.03 -21.60 6.42
C GLU A 21 -27.20 -20.86 7.75
N THR A 22 -28.08 -21.37 8.65
CA THR A 22 -28.30 -20.76 9.97
C THR A 22 -27.05 -20.89 10.85
N ALA A 23 -26.40 -22.05 10.83
CA ALA A 23 -25.16 -22.28 11.58
C ALA A 23 -24.00 -21.46 11.03
N LEU A 24 -23.85 -21.41 9.69
CA LEU A 24 -22.83 -20.58 9.02
C LEU A 24 -23.04 -19.09 9.31
N LYS A 25 -24.30 -18.62 9.25
CA LYS A 25 -24.61 -17.25 9.62
C LYS A 25 -24.29 -16.92 11.05
N ALA A 26 -24.62 -17.79 11.99
CA ALA A 26 -24.28 -17.61 13.40
C ALA A 26 -22.77 -17.48 13.63
N ALA A 27 -21.95 -18.25 12.88
CA ALA A 27 -20.49 -18.15 12.94
C ALA A 27 -19.98 -16.79 12.40
N VAL A 28 -20.59 -16.27 11.32
CA VAL A 28 -20.27 -14.94 10.79
C VAL A 28 -20.66 -13.84 11.77
N ASP A 29 -21.87 -13.91 12.35
CA ASP A 29 -22.36 -12.94 13.34
C ASP A 29 -21.44 -12.91 14.58
N LYS A 30 -20.99 -14.07 15.03
CA LYS A 30 -20.01 -14.18 16.14
C LYS A 30 -18.66 -13.56 15.75
N TYR A 31 -18.14 -13.86 14.57
CA TYR A 31 -16.90 -13.27 14.07
C TYR A 31 -16.99 -11.74 14.04
N ASN A 32 -18.09 -11.21 13.49
CA ASN A 32 -18.33 -9.76 13.42
C ASN A 32 -18.34 -9.11 14.81
N ALA A 33 -19.00 -9.75 15.78
CA ALA A 33 -19.05 -9.27 17.17
C ALA A 33 -17.66 -9.28 17.83
N ASP A 34 -16.89 -10.36 17.63
CA ASP A 34 -15.57 -10.55 18.23
C ASP A 34 -14.51 -9.61 17.63
N LYS A 35 -14.65 -9.25 16.34
CA LYS A 35 -13.68 -8.45 15.59
C LYS A 35 -14.11 -7.01 15.30
N GLY A 36 -15.34 -6.65 15.62
CA GLY A 36 -15.89 -5.32 15.31
C GLY A 36 -16.08 -5.08 13.82
N THR A 37 -16.39 -6.12 13.06
CA THR A 37 -16.58 -6.09 11.60
C THR A 37 -18.05 -6.22 11.21
N SER A 38 -18.37 -6.13 9.91
CA SER A 38 -19.74 -6.17 9.38
C SER A 38 -19.86 -7.05 8.13
N TYR A 39 -19.15 -8.18 8.11
CA TYR A 39 -19.23 -9.12 6.99
C TYR A 39 -20.64 -9.70 6.83
N THR A 40 -20.99 -9.94 5.57
CA THR A 40 -22.18 -10.73 5.23
C THR A 40 -21.77 -12.18 4.96
N LEU A 41 -22.62 -13.15 5.30
CA LEU A 41 -22.38 -14.54 4.91
C LEU A 41 -22.27 -14.63 3.38
N LEU A 42 -21.20 -15.26 2.88
CA LEU A 42 -21.05 -15.56 1.47
C LEU A 42 -22.18 -16.53 1.04
N PRO A 43 -22.95 -16.25 -0.03
CA PRO A 43 -24.03 -17.12 -0.45
C PRO A 43 -23.55 -18.52 -0.82
N LYS A 44 -24.42 -19.51 -0.60
CA LYS A 44 -24.16 -20.91 -0.97
C LYS A 44 -23.87 -21.00 -2.48
N GLY A 45 -22.81 -21.71 -2.84
CA GLY A 45 -22.36 -21.86 -4.22
C GLY A 45 -21.24 -20.91 -4.63
N ASN A 46 -21.04 -19.79 -3.90
CA ASN A 46 -19.89 -18.91 -4.15
C ASN A 46 -18.59 -19.40 -3.51
N CYS A 47 -18.64 -20.43 -2.68
CA CYS A 47 -17.46 -21.13 -2.15
C CYS A 47 -17.68 -22.64 -2.28
N VAL A 48 -16.86 -23.27 -3.11
CA VAL A 48 -16.91 -24.73 -3.34
C VAL A 48 -15.61 -25.32 -2.82
N LEU A 49 -15.70 -26.28 -1.90
CA LEU A 49 -14.55 -27.00 -1.37
C LEU A 49 -14.20 -28.19 -2.25
N SER A 50 -12.90 -28.46 -2.42
CA SER A 50 -12.44 -29.69 -3.05
C SER A 50 -12.71 -30.91 -2.16
N SER A 51 -12.47 -32.12 -2.66
CA SER A 51 -12.59 -33.36 -1.88
C SER A 51 -11.78 -33.29 -0.59
N SER A 52 -12.40 -33.71 0.50
CA SER A 52 -11.83 -33.90 1.84
C SER A 52 -11.72 -35.38 2.23
N GLU A 53 -11.69 -36.25 1.22
CA GLU A 53 -11.58 -37.69 1.40
C GLU A 53 -10.14 -38.09 1.75
N PHE A 54 -9.98 -38.86 2.80
CA PHE A 54 -8.75 -39.51 3.23
C PHE A 54 -8.77 -40.96 2.82
N THR A 55 -7.71 -41.40 2.17
CA THR A 55 -7.41 -42.81 1.90
C THR A 55 -6.51 -43.37 3.00
N GLN A 56 -6.35 -44.69 3.05
CA GLN A 56 -5.39 -45.31 3.97
C GLN A 56 -3.99 -44.74 3.70
N GLU A 57 -3.26 -44.47 4.79
CA GLU A 57 -1.93 -43.86 4.79
C GLU A 57 -1.90 -42.33 4.57
N ASP A 58 -2.98 -41.68 4.15
CA ASP A 58 -3.05 -40.21 4.10
C ASP A 58 -3.08 -39.63 5.53
N ASN A 59 -2.07 -38.86 5.90
CA ASN A 59 -2.05 -38.16 7.19
C ASN A 59 -2.35 -36.67 7.04
N GLU A 60 -2.34 -36.16 5.81
CA GLU A 60 -2.68 -34.78 5.49
C GLU A 60 -3.52 -34.70 4.21
N LYS A 61 -4.44 -33.75 4.18
CA LYS A 61 -5.26 -33.45 3.00
C LYS A 61 -5.35 -31.96 2.77
N LEU A 62 -4.89 -31.52 1.60
CA LEU A 62 -5.10 -30.15 1.17
C LEU A 62 -6.52 -29.99 0.64
N VAL A 63 -7.32 -29.17 1.32
CA VAL A 63 -8.65 -28.77 0.86
C VAL A 63 -8.55 -27.37 0.27
N THR A 64 -8.98 -27.25 -0.98
CA THR A 64 -9.00 -25.98 -1.71
C THR A 64 -10.41 -25.42 -1.74
N ALA A 65 -10.56 -24.12 -1.45
CA ALA A 65 -11.79 -23.39 -1.64
C ALA A 65 -11.74 -22.66 -2.99
N THR A 66 -12.66 -23.00 -3.88
CA THR A 66 -12.86 -22.29 -5.15
C THR A 66 -13.95 -21.25 -4.96
N LEU A 67 -13.64 -20.00 -5.27
CA LEU A 67 -14.55 -18.87 -5.08
C LEU A 67 -15.12 -18.39 -6.43
N SER A 68 -16.41 -18.01 -6.41
CA SER A 68 -17.06 -17.29 -7.49
C SER A 68 -17.58 -15.95 -6.99
N GLY A 69 -17.44 -14.91 -7.81
CA GLY A 69 -18.05 -13.59 -7.58
C GLY A 69 -19.47 -13.44 -8.14
N ASP A 70 -20.03 -14.50 -8.73
CA ASP A 70 -21.30 -14.44 -9.41
C ASP A 70 -22.45 -14.08 -8.46
N GLY A 71 -23.22 -13.05 -8.83
CA GLY A 71 -24.34 -12.57 -8.03
C GLY A 71 -23.99 -11.82 -6.76
N LEU A 72 -22.70 -11.61 -6.46
CA LEU A 72 -22.25 -10.80 -5.34
C LEU A 72 -22.40 -9.30 -5.61
N THR A 73 -22.68 -8.55 -4.57
CA THR A 73 -22.83 -7.08 -4.65
C THR A 73 -21.45 -6.43 -4.50
N LEU A 74 -21.13 -5.49 -5.39
CA LEU A 74 -19.90 -4.68 -5.28
C LEU A 74 -19.93 -3.81 -4.01
N ASP A 75 -18.74 -3.45 -3.54
CA ASP A 75 -18.50 -2.65 -2.32
C ASP A 75 -19.13 -3.28 -1.06
N LYS A 76 -19.20 -4.62 -1.03
CA LYS A 76 -19.68 -5.40 0.09
C LYS A 76 -18.70 -6.51 0.44
N ASP A 77 -18.46 -6.67 1.72
CA ASP A 77 -17.55 -7.67 2.25
C ASP A 77 -18.32 -8.93 2.68
N TYR A 78 -17.81 -10.07 2.28
CA TYR A 78 -18.39 -11.38 2.59
C TYR A 78 -17.40 -12.22 3.38
N LEU A 79 -17.95 -13.14 4.20
CA LEU A 79 -17.20 -14.10 4.98
C LEU A 79 -17.81 -15.48 4.81
N TYR A 80 -16.99 -16.50 4.56
CA TYR A 80 -17.42 -17.88 4.55
C TYR A 80 -16.69 -18.66 5.65
N PRO A 81 -17.40 -19.14 6.68
CA PRO A 81 -16.80 -20.00 7.71
C PRO A 81 -16.76 -21.43 7.20
N ILE A 82 -15.60 -22.05 7.20
CA ILE A 82 -15.41 -23.47 6.94
C ILE A 82 -15.33 -24.17 8.30
N ILE A 83 -16.37 -24.92 8.63
CA ILE A 83 -16.55 -25.56 9.93
C ILE A 83 -16.56 -27.05 9.71
N PRO A 84 -15.52 -27.81 10.09
CA PRO A 84 -15.55 -29.25 10.04
C PRO A 84 -16.46 -29.77 11.17
N ILE A 85 -17.35 -30.73 10.86
CA ILE A 85 -18.38 -31.26 11.79
C ILE A 85 -18.27 -32.75 12.04
N GLY A 86 -17.56 -33.50 11.21
CA GLY A 86 -17.43 -34.94 11.37
C GLY A 86 -16.36 -35.55 10.49
N CYS A 87 -16.02 -36.81 10.81
CA CYS A 87 -15.06 -37.62 10.06
C CYS A 87 -15.69 -38.93 9.55
N GLY A 88 -16.97 -38.90 9.22
CA GLY A 88 -17.71 -40.07 8.72
C GLY A 88 -17.63 -41.25 9.67
N ASN A 89 -17.38 -42.44 9.12
CA ASN A 89 -17.31 -43.68 9.89
C ASN A 89 -15.94 -43.98 10.49
N SER A 90 -15.07 -42.99 10.61
CA SER A 90 -13.75 -43.17 11.22
C SER A 90 -13.80 -43.03 12.76
N PRO A 91 -12.76 -43.50 13.47
CA PRO A 91 -12.66 -43.30 14.92
C PRO A 91 -12.16 -41.91 15.29
N PHE A 92 -11.97 -41.02 14.30
CA PHE A 92 -11.44 -39.69 14.52
C PHE A 92 -12.52 -38.69 14.90
N GLU A 93 -12.15 -37.78 15.78
CA GLU A 93 -12.98 -36.65 16.18
C GLU A 93 -12.42 -35.36 15.59
N VAL A 94 -13.31 -34.46 15.20
CA VAL A 94 -12.94 -33.15 14.73
C VAL A 94 -12.56 -32.26 15.91
N LYS A 95 -11.38 -31.68 15.87
CA LYS A 95 -11.07 -30.52 16.73
C LYS A 95 -11.71 -29.29 16.13
N GLU A 96 -12.64 -28.67 16.80
CA GLU A 96 -13.33 -27.47 16.34
C GLU A 96 -12.32 -26.32 16.05
N LYS A 97 -12.02 -26.11 14.78
CA LYS A 97 -11.27 -24.98 14.31
C LYS A 97 -11.94 -24.43 13.06
N ILE A 98 -12.56 -23.27 13.20
CA ILE A 98 -13.20 -22.59 12.07
C ILE A 98 -12.11 -21.88 11.24
N THR A 99 -12.10 -22.16 9.95
CA THR A 99 -11.30 -21.40 8.98
C THR A 99 -12.22 -20.41 8.27
N TYR A 100 -11.81 -19.16 8.19
CA TYR A 100 -12.61 -18.12 7.56
C TYR A 100 -12.01 -17.72 6.22
N VAL A 101 -12.86 -17.68 5.17
CA VAL A 101 -12.53 -17.16 3.85
C VAL A 101 -13.15 -15.78 3.72
N HIS A 102 -12.32 -14.77 3.54
CA HIS A 102 -12.74 -13.39 3.32
C HIS A 102 -12.86 -13.12 1.82
N VAL A 103 -14.00 -12.60 1.41
CA VAL A 103 -14.25 -12.19 0.02
C VAL A 103 -14.63 -10.71 0.02
N ILE A 104 -13.79 -9.90 -0.57
CA ILE A 104 -14.00 -8.45 -0.68
C ILE A 104 -14.37 -8.14 -2.12
N MET A 105 -15.57 -7.61 -2.31
CA MET A 105 -16.10 -7.25 -3.64
C MET A 105 -15.94 -5.74 -3.86
N GLU A 106 -14.84 -5.37 -4.47
CA GLU A 106 -14.53 -3.96 -4.75
C GLU A 106 -14.64 -3.64 -6.24
N THR A 107 -15.11 -2.44 -6.55
CA THR A 107 -15.03 -1.91 -7.91
C THR A 107 -13.58 -1.76 -8.31
N LYS A 108 -13.17 -2.30 -9.45
CA LYS A 108 -11.81 -2.17 -9.95
C LYS A 108 -11.44 -0.71 -10.18
N VAL A 109 -10.25 -0.33 -9.74
CA VAL A 109 -9.69 0.98 -10.04
C VAL A 109 -9.09 0.95 -11.45
N GLU A 110 -9.60 1.79 -12.34
CA GLU A 110 -9.12 1.93 -13.72
C GLU A 110 -8.57 3.34 -14.00
N SER A 111 -8.97 4.30 -13.17
CA SER A 111 -8.56 5.69 -13.31
C SER A 111 -8.42 6.40 -11.96
N ILE A 112 -7.87 7.59 -11.96
CA ILE A 112 -7.77 8.44 -10.75
C ILE A 112 -9.15 8.79 -10.16
N SER A 113 -10.18 8.90 -10.99
CA SER A 113 -11.54 9.22 -10.52
C SER A 113 -12.14 8.13 -9.63
N ASP A 114 -11.60 6.91 -9.67
CA ASP A 114 -12.04 5.79 -8.84
C ASP A 114 -11.40 5.81 -7.45
N LEU A 115 -10.37 6.65 -7.25
CA LEU A 115 -9.72 6.82 -5.96
C LEU A 115 -10.48 7.84 -5.10
N ARG A 116 -10.36 7.66 -3.78
CA ARG A 116 -10.86 8.61 -2.80
C ARG A 116 -9.72 9.44 -2.23
N SER A 117 -9.98 10.71 -1.97
CA SER A 117 -9.06 11.53 -1.16
C SER A 117 -8.97 10.95 0.24
N ILE A 118 -7.75 10.77 0.73
CA ILE A 118 -7.49 10.28 2.07
C ILE A 118 -7.07 11.47 2.93
N ASN A 119 -7.74 11.63 4.08
CA ASN A 119 -7.33 12.64 5.05
C ASN A 119 -5.98 12.25 5.63
N LEU A 120 -4.97 13.06 5.35
CA LEU A 120 -3.60 12.84 5.80
C LEU A 120 -3.43 13.43 7.20
N GLU A 121 -2.90 12.64 8.12
CA GLU A 121 -2.62 13.04 9.50
C GLU A 121 -1.10 12.99 9.78
N ALA A 122 -0.63 13.78 10.74
CA ALA A 122 0.80 13.87 11.03
C ALA A 122 1.42 12.55 11.49
N ASN A 123 0.66 11.72 12.20
CA ASN A 123 1.08 10.39 12.66
C ASN A 123 1.20 9.36 11.54
N MET A 124 0.57 9.61 10.38
CA MET A 124 0.75 8.78 9.18
C MET A 124 2.07 9.05 8.46
N LEU A 125 2.75 10.15 8.77
CA LEU A 125 3.93 10.60 8.04
C LEU A 125 5.23 10.36 8.80
N LYS A 126 6.21 9.78 8.10
CA LYS A 126 7.57 9.62 8.60
C LYS A 126 8.57 9.91 7.49
N ALA A 127 9.49 10.83 7.72
CA ALA A 127 10.60 11.09 6.80
C ALA A 127 11.87 10.36 7.23
N SER A 128 12.67 9.93 6.26
CA SER A 128 14.01 9.37 6.51
C SER A 128 14.96 10.42 7.10
N ALA A 129 14.78 11.68 6.70
CA ALA A 129 15.59 12.79 7.13
C ALA A 129 14.77 14.08 7.17
N THR A 130 15.10 14.97 8.11
CA THR A 130 14.44 16.26 8.27
C THR A 130 15.45 17.31 8.72
N ASP A 131 15.41 18.48 8.09
CA ASP A 131 16.27 19.60 8.42
C ASP A 131 15.63 20.50 9.49
N GLY A 132 16.21 20.49 10.69
CA GLY A 132 15.81 21.36 11.79
C GLY A 132 14.32 21.26 12.15
N GLY A 133 13.64 22.40 12.17
CA GLY A 133 12.21 22.51 12.51
C GLY A 133 11.25 22.19 11.35
N ASN A 134 11.75 21.87 10.17
CA ASN A 134 10.96 21.65 8.95
C ASN A 134 10.42 20.23 8.88
N ASN A 135 9.64 19.82 9.88
CA ASN A 135 9.14 18.46 10.05
C ASN A 135 8.01 18.09 9.07
N VAL A 136 7.73 16.79 8.98
CA VAL A 136 6.73 16.23 8.03
C VAL A 136 5.31 16.71 8.31
N GLY A 137 4.97 17.05 9.55
CA GLY A 137 3.65 17.59 9.90
C GLY A 137 3.33 18.90 9.18
N ASN A 138 4.36 19.61 8.70
CA ASN A 138 4.19 20.83 7.90
C ASN A 138 3.53 20.56 6.54
N LEU A 139 3.54 19.33 6.05
CA LEU A 139 2.88 18.94 4.79
C LEU A 139 1.36 19.00 4.85
N LEU A 140 0.80 19.08 6.05
CA LEU A 140 -0.65 19.19 6.28
C LEU A 140 -1.16 20.63 6.21
N ALA A 141 -0.25 21.61 6.35
CA ALA A 141 -0.59 23.02 6.42
C ALA A 141 0.11 23.79 5.30
N TYR A 142 -0.67 24.55 4.53
CA TYR A 142 -0.15 25.32 3.39
C TYR A 142 0.90 26.38 3.76
N ASN A 143 1.00 26.75 5.01
CA ASN A 143 1.81 27.89 5.48
C ASN A 143 3.27 27.53 5.82
N ASN A 144 3.64 26.26 5.69
CA ASN A 144 4.97 25.80 6.07
C ASN A 144 5.45 24.73 5.07
N TYR A 145 6.59 24.10 5.31
CA TYR A 145 7.13 23.06 4.45
C TYR A 145 7.88 22.00 5.26
N TRP A 146 7.96 20.80 4.72
CA TRP A 146 8.95 19.79 5.09
C TRP A 146 10.17 19.95 4.20
N GLN A 147 11.35 19.79 4.77
CA GLN A 147 12.61 19.74 4.04
C GLN A 147 13.44 18.57 4.54
N SER A 148 13.97 17.79 3.62
CA SER A 148 14.98 16.78 3.93
C SER A 148 16.28 17.45 4.36
N ILE A 149 17.19 16.67 4.95
CA ILE A 149 18.50 17.20 5.36
C ILE A 149 19.23 17.77 4.15
N TRP A 150 19.65 19.01 4.30
CA TRP A 150 20.70 19.58 3.48
C TRP A 150 22.03 19.13 4.08
N SER A 151 22.73 18.26 3.39
CA SER A 151 24.09 17.95 3.76
C SER A 151 25.07 18.47 2.71
N PRO A 152 25.74 19.60 2.96
CA PRO A 152 26.79 20.08 2.09
C PRO A 152 28.00 19.13 2.04
N ASN A 153 28.11 18.24 3.04
CA ASN A 153 29.15 17.21 3.14
C ASN A 153 28.58 15.79 3.12
N GLY A 154 27.27 15.62 3.01
CA GLY A 154 26.58 14.35 3.11
C GLY A 154 26.46 13.67 1.77
N GLY A 155 27.51 13.01 1.37
CA GLY A 155 27.48 12.03 0.30
C GLY A 155 26.84 10.72 0.74
N LYS A 156 26.95 9.68 -0.07
CA LYS A 156 26.54 8.28 0.16
C LYS A 156 26.79 7.73 1.56
N ASN A 157 27.67 8.34 2.30
CA ASN A 157 28.15 7.91 3.61
C ASN A 157 27.53 8.67 4.78
N ASP A 158 26.52 9.54 4.56
CA ASP A 158 25.78 10.13 5.67
C ASP A 158 24.96 9.03 6.36
N PRO A 159 25.21 8.70 7.64
CA PRO A 159 24.52 7.62 8.35
C PRO A 159 23.00 7.87 8.50
N LYS A 160 22.53 9.06 8.15
CA LYS A 160 21.11 9.43 8.16
C LYS A 160 20.41 9.14 6.84
N ILE A 161 21.15 8.75 5.81
CA ILE A 161 20.61 8.44 4.49
C ILE A 161 20.52 6.92 4.34
N ASP A 162 19.34 6.45 4.01
CA ASP A 162 19.10 5.03 3.73
C ASP A 162 19.89 4.60 2.48
N PRO A 163 20.71 3.54 2.56
CA PRO A 163 21.56 3.12 1.43
C PRO A 163 20.75 2.55 0.25
N VAL A 164 19.51 2.13 0.47
CA VAL A 164 18.64 1.53 -0.56
C VAL A 164 17.68 2.56 -1.14
N TYR A 165 17.01 3.31 -0.27
CA TYR A 165 15.92 4.22 -0.66
C TYR A 165 16.33 5.70 -0.69
N GLY A 166 17.51 6.05 -0.18
CA GLY A 166 17.98 7.43 -0.12
C GLY A 166 17.12 8.29 0.81
N VAL A 167 16.72 9.45 0.33
CA VAL A 167 15.77 10.33 1.01
C VAL A 167 14.36 9.86 0.68
N TYR A 168 13.54 9.62 1.68
CA TYR A 168 12.17 9.16 1.46
C TYR A 168 11.18 9.72 2.48
N LEU A 169 9.93 9.62 2.11
CA LEU A 169 8.75 9.90 2.93
C LEU A 169 7.87 8.65 2.96
N ASP A 170 7.61 8.14 4.15
CA ASP A 170 6.67 7.06 4.40
C ASP A 170 5.29 7.59 4.75
N ILE A 171 4.28 6.90 4.25
CA ILE A 171 2.87 7.13 4.55
C ILE A 171 2.28 5.85 5.10
N ASP A 172 1.83 5.89 6.35
CA ASP A 172 1.27 4.75 7.09
C ASP A 172 -0.24 4.64 6.86
N PHE A 173 -0.65 3.50 6.34
CA PHE A 173 -2.04 3.11 6.11
C PHE A 173 -2.49 1.96 7.02
N SER A 174 -1.80 1.69 8.14
CA SER A 174 -2.11 0.55 9.02
C SER A 174 -3.55 0.56 9.53
N ASN A 175 -4.14 1.73 9.73
CA ASN A 175 -5.53 1.87 10.15
C ASN A 175 -6.54 1.57 9.04
N LYS A 176 -6.14 1.74 7.77
CA LYS A 176 -6.97 1.49 6.61
C LYS A 176 -6.08 1.11 5.42
N PRO A 177 -5.70 -0.17 5.31
CA PRO A 177 -4.84 -0.64 4.24
C PRO A 177 -5.41 -0.36 2.85
N LEU A 178 -4.53 -0.05 1.91
CA LEU A 178 -4.90 0.13 0.51
C LEU A 178 -5.07 -1.23 -0.16
N SER A 179 -6.09 -1.37 -0.99
CA SER A 179 -6.42 -2.62 -1.66
C SER A 179 -6.00 -2.69 -3.13
N GLN A 180 -6.06 -1.58 -3.88
CA GLN A 180 -5.90 -1.62 -5.33
C GLN A 180 -4.90 -0.62 -5.88
N ALA A 181 -4.96 0.64 -5.45
CA ALA A 181 -4.13 1.68 -6.04
C ALA A 181 -3.93 2.87 -5.12
N PHE A 182 -2.89 3.63 -5.45
CA PHE A 182 -2.47 4.85 -4.78
C PHE A 182 -2.17 5.94 -5.80
N SER A 183 -2.35 7.18 -5.40
CA SER A 183 -1.87 8.37 -6.10
C SER A 183 -1.56 9.49 -5.11
N PHE A 184 -0.80 10.46 -5.55
CA PHE A 184 -0.48 11.63 -4.73
C PHE A 184 -0.36 12.88 -5.59
N ASN A 185 -0.62 14.02 -4.94
CA ASN A 185 -0.44 15.36 -5.48
C ASN A 185 0.38 16.16 -4.47
N TYR A 186 1.42 16.83 -4.89
CA TYR A 186 2.27 17.59 -3.99
C TYR A 186 2.52 19.01 -4.50
N LEU A 187 2.73 19.93 -3.57
CA LEU A 187 3.20 21.26 -3.87
C LEU A 187 4.66 21.35 -3.40
N PRO A 188 5.63 21.57 -4.31
CA PRO A 188 7.00 21.81 -3.89
C PRO A 188 7.10 23.17 -3.17
N ARG A 189 8.10 23.32 -2.31
CA ARG A 189 8.45 24.63 -1.77
C ARG A 189 8.90 25.54 -2.89
N ASN A 190 8.61 26.85 -2.78
CA ASN A 190 9.11 27.87 -3.69
C ASN A 190 10.63 28.06 -3.58
N TRP A 191 11.34 26.97 -3.78
CA TRP A 191 12.79 26.91 -3.81
C TRP A 191 13.22 25.94 -4.91
N PRO A 192 13.66 26.47 -6.06
CA PRO A 192 13.85 25.68 -7.27
C PRO A 192 14.72 24.44 -7.09
N ASN A 193 15.77 24.56 -6.26
CA ASN A 193 16.76 23.51 -6.08
C ASN A 193 16.23 22.28 -5.37
N ALA A 194 15.25 22.45 -4.51
CA ALA A 194 14.70 21.39 -3.68
C ALA A 194 13.43 20.76 -4.29
N VAL A 195 13.12 21.06 -5.54
CA VAL A 195 11.98 20.44 -6.25
C VAL A 195 12.34 19.01 -6.64
N PRO A 196 11.53 18.02 -6.25
CA PRO A 196 11.73 16.65 -6.69
C PRO A 196 11.67 16.55 -8.24
N ASN A 197 12.62 15.85 -8.81
CA ASN A 197 12.67 15.57 -10.24
C ASN A 197 12.32 14.12 -10.57
N GLU A 198 12.72 13.21 -9.70
CA GLU A 198 12.42 11.80 -9.84
C GLU A 198 12.02 11.21 -8.49
N ILE A 199 10.85 10.58 -8.46
CA ILE A 199 10.26 9.94 -7.29
C ILE A 199 9.92 8.52 -7.65
N VAL A 200 10.45 7.55 -6.91
CA VAL A 200 10.05 6.15 -7.03
C VAL A 200 9.04 5.83 -5.94
N VAL A 201 7.94 5.19 -6.32
CA VAL A 201 6.86 4.83 -5.41
C VAL A 201 6.93 3.35 -5.10
N TYR A 202 6.97 3.05 -3.81
CA TYR A 202 6.94 1.68 -3.29
C TYR A 202 5.70 1.49 -2.42
N ALA A 203 5.20 0.27 -2.36
CA ALA A 203 4.13 -0.13 -1.44
C ALA A 203 4.40 -1.54 -0.89
N GLY A 204 3.93 -1.79 0.33
CA GLY A 204 4.05 -3.07 1.02
C GLY A 204 3.32 -3.05 2.37
N THR A 205 3.53 -4.09 3.18
CA THR A 205 2.98 -4.19 4.54
C THR A 205 3.99 -3.79 5.60
N SER A 206 5.28 -3.74 5.25
CA SER A 206 6.39 -3.37 6.12
C SER A 206 7.58 -2.86 5.29
N ASN A 207 8.65 -2.43 5.98
CA ASN A 207 9.89 -2.05 5.32
C ASN A 207 10.57 -3.19 4.55
N ASP A 208 10.33 -4.43 4.97
CA ASP A 208 11.03 -5.61 4.43
C ASP A 208 10.38 -6.15 3.15
N ASP A 209 9.14 -5.76 2.87
CA ASP A 209 8.37 -6.26 1.72
C ASP A 209 7.99 -5.18 0.70
N LEU A 210 8.58 -4.00 0.79
CA LEU A 210 8.33 -2.90 -0.12
C LEU A 210 8.63 -3.28 -1.58
N LYS A 211 7.64 -3.15 -2.46
CA LYS A 211 7.73 -3.41 -3.89
C LYS A 211 7.53 -2.11 -4.66
N LYS A 212 8.37 -1.87 -5.66
CA LYS A 212 8.17 -0.74 -6.58
C LYS A 212 6.85 -0.91 -7.31
N ILE A 213 5.97 0.10 -7.20
CA ILE A 213 4.69 0.17 -7.91
C ILE A 213 4.67 1.20 -9.02
N GLY A 214 5.65 2.08 -9.08
CA GLY A 214 5.81 3.03 -10.16
C GLY A 214 6.86 4.08 -9.90
N GLU A 215 6.92 5.05 -10.79
CA GLU A 215 7.80 6.20 -10.68
C GLU A 215 7.15 7.44 -11.32
N LEU A 216 7.52 8.60 -10.81
CA LEU A 216 7.22 9.90 -11.39
C LEU A 216 8.56 10.54 -11.76
N LYS A 217 8.71 10.89 -13.02
CA LYS A 217 9.92 11.52 -13.54
C LYS A 217 9.54 12.69 -14.42
N TYR A 218 10.14 13.83 -14.14
CA TYR A 218 10.00 15.02 -14.97
C TYR A 218 11.21 15.16 -15.87
N GLU A 219 10.95 15.42 -17.14
CA GLU A 219 11.98 15.85 -18.07
C GLU A 219 12.27 17.34 -17.92
N ASP A 220 13.42 17.78 -18.42
CA ASP A 220 13.92 19.14 -18.23
C ASP A 220 12.93 20.24 -18.63
N ASN A 221 12.15 20.01 -19.69
CA ASN A 221 11.15 20.95 -20.19
C ASN A 221 9.83 20.90 -19.41
N GLN A 222 9.64 19.90 -18.58
CA GLN A 222 8.44 19.70 -17.76
C GLN A 222 8.62 20.17 -16.31
N LEU A 223 9.83 20.63 -15.96
CA LEU A 223 10.10 21.08 -14.61
C LEU A 223 9.37 22.40 -14.30
N PRO A 224 8.87 22.54 -13.07
CA PRO A 224 7.91 23.54 -12.62
C PRO A 224 8.26 24.99 -12.90
N PHE A 225 9.47 25.30 -13.15
CA PHE A 225 9.94 26.68 -13.20
C PHE A 225 10.29 27.19 -14.60
N ALA A 226 10.09 26.38 -15.64
CA ALA A 226 10.33 26.84 -17.00
C ALA A 226 9.44 28.04 -17.35
N ASP A 227 8.21 28.05 -16.86
CA ASP A 227 7.20 29.07 -17.11
C ASP A 227 6.66 29.75 -15.85
N LYS A 228 7.33 29.58 -14.72
CA LYS A 228 6.90 30.04 -13.39
C LYS A 228 5.65 29.34 -12.85
N THR A 229 5.20 28.25 -13.46
CA THR A 229 4.13 27.42 -12.91
C THR A 229 4.67 26.41 -11.92
N TRP A 230 3.82 25.99 -10.97
CA TRP A 230 4.15 25.02 -9.95
C TRP A 230 3.82 23.62 -10.47
N ILE A 231 4.80 22.88 -10.92
CA ILE A 231 4.60 21.47 -11.27
C ILE A 231 4.67 20.61 -10.01
N GLY A 232 3.98 19.50 -10.03
CA GLY A 232 3.75 18.64 -8.88
C GLY A 232 2.38 18.89 -8.27
N ARG A 233 1.83 20.10 -8.39
CA ARG A 233 0.45 20.37 -8.05
C ARG A 233 -0.42 20.35 -9.28
N VAL A 234 -1.21 19.31 -9.39
CA VAL A 234 -2.33 19.26 -10.31
C VAL A 234 -3.52 19.98 -9.65
N SER A 235 -4.24 20.81 -10.39
CA SER A 235 -5.48 21.41 -9.95
C SER A 235 -6.46 20.34 -9.49
N GLU A 236 -7.22 20.61 -8.43
CA GLU A 236 -8.27 19.67 -7.98
C GLU A 236 -9.37 19.45 -9.04
N GLU A 237 -9.50 20.38 -9.97
CA GLU A 237 -10.40 20.29 -11.10
C GLU A 237 -9.90 19.35 -12.20
N ASP A 238 -8.62 18.98 -12.19
CA ASP A 238 -7.97 18.17 -13.23
C ASP A 238 -7.10 17.07 -12.66
N LEU A 239 -7.63 16.32 -11.68
CA LEU A 239 -6.94 15.19 -11.06
C LEU A 239 -6.58 14.08 -12.06
N SER A 240 -7.21 14.06 -13.25
CA SER A 240 -6.90 13.09 -14.31
C SER A 240 -5.44 13.11 -14.77
N LYS A 241 -4.72 14.20 -14.50
CA LYS A 241 -3.29 14.34 -14.79
C LYS A 241 -2.35 13.68 -13.77
N LEU A 242 -2.88 13.24 -12.65
CA LEU A 242 -2.09 12.49 -11.68
C LEU A 242 -1.76 11.09 -12.21
N SER A 243 -0.61 10.59 -11.78
CA SER A 243 -0.21 9.20 -12.06
C SER A 243 -0.97 8.24 -11.14
N LEU A 244 -1.54 7.19 -11.72
CA LEU A 244 -2.14 6.09 -10.99
C LEU A 244 -1.08 5.01 -10.73
N TYR A 245 -0.88 4.65 -9.47
CA TYR A 245 0.04 3.60 -9.04
C TYR A 245 -0.76 2.38 -8.58
N SER A 246 -0.85 1.36 -9.43
CA SER A 246 -1.53 0.12 -9.08
C SER A 246 -0.69 -0.69 -8.09
N LEU A 247 -1.32 -1.17 -7.03
CA LEU A 247 -0.70 -2.07 -6.07
C LEU A 247 -0.48 -3.43 -6.71
N LYS A 248 0.62 -4.09 -6.36
CA LYS A 248 0.90 -5.47 -6.78
C LYS A 248 0.16 -6.50 -5.92
N GLU A 249 -0.10 -6.12 -4.69
CA GLU A 249 -0.78 -6.95 -3.68
C GLU A 249 -1.74 -6.06 -2.89
N SER A 250 -2.89 -6.58 -2.57
CA SER A 250 -3.88 -5.92 -1.71
C SER A 250 -3.39 -5.85 -0.26
N GLY A 251 -3.90 -4.89 0.50
CA GLY A 251 -3.60 -4.74 1.92
C GLY A 251 -2.31 -3.99 2.21
N ALA A 252 -1.86 -3.13 1.31
CA ALA A 252 -0.69 -2.31 1.56
C ALA A 252 -0.93 -1.34 2.73
N THR A 253 -0.12 -1.46 3.77
CA THR A 253 -0.15 -0.59 4.96
C THR A 253 0.94 0.47 4.96
N LEU A 254 1.87 0.40 4.02
CA LEU A 254 2.98 1.32 3.89
C LEU A 254 3.18 1.73 2.43
N VAL A 255 3.19 3.03 2.17
CA VAL A 255 3.64 3.60 0.90
C VAL A 255 4.87 4.45 1.15
N ARG A 256 5.91 4.26 0.36
CA ARG A 256 7.16 5.04 0.41
C ARG A 256 7.35 5.83 -0.87
N LEU A 257 7.53 7.13 -0.73
CA LEU A 257 7.97 8.03 -1.78
C LEU A 257 9.48 8.24 -1.65
N SER A 258 10.26 7.61 -2.51
CA SER A 258 11.73 7.71 -2.53
C SER A 258 12.15 8.77 -3.54
N PHE A 259 12.82 9.81 -3.07
CA PHE A 259 13.26 10.94 -3.90
C PHE A 259 14.66 10.65 -4.45
N ILE A 260 14.73 10.28 -5.71
CA ILE A 260 15.98 9.84 -6.36
C ILE A 260 16.82 11.06 -6.80
N SER A 261 16.16 12.10 -7.29
CA SER A 261 16.82 13.31 -7.68
C SER A 261 15.97 14.55 -7.41
N SER A 262 16.63 15.66 -7.17
CA SER A 262 16.04 17.00 -7.19
C SER A 262 16.64 17.82 -8.30
N ARG A 263 16.01 18.94 -8.58
CA ARG A 263 16.48 19.86 -9.62
C ARG A 263 17.93 20.31 -9.39
N ASP A 264 18.31 20.54 -8.15
CA ASP A 264 19.67 20.94 -7.79
C ASP A 264 20.70 19.91 -8.24
N LYS A 265 20.46 18.63 -8.00
CA LYS A 265 21.35 17.55 -8.43
C LYS A 265 21.42 17.39 -9.95
N THR A 266 20.29 17.54 -10.61
CA THR A 266 20.19 17.38 -12.07
C THR A 266 20.83 18.54 -12.82
N TYR A 267 20.81 19.76 -12.26
CA TYR A 267 21.25 21.00 -12.92
C TYR A 267 22.50 21.64 -12.29
N SER A 268 23.23 20.93 -11.46
CA SER A 268 24.45 21.41 -10.83
C SER A 268 25.53 21.90 -11.83
N ASN A 269 25.37 21.59 -13.10
CA ASN A 269 26.31 21.94 -14.19
C ASN A 269 25.74 22.91 -15.20
N ASN A 270 25.58 24.19 -14.84
CA ASN A 270 25.51 25.32 -15.78
C ASN A 270 24.19 25.79 -16.38
N SER A 271 23.13 25.00 -16.50
CA SER A 271 21.95 25.46 -17.27
C SER A 271 20.96 26.29 -16.45
N VAL A 272 20.94 26.16 -15.13
CA VAL A 272 19.97 26.88 -14.27
C VAL A 272 20.43 28.30 -13.93
N LYS A 273 21.69 28.60 -14.13
CA LYS A 273 22.25 29.93 -13.89
C LYS A 273 21.48 31.05 -14.60
N ASN A 274 20.90 30.76 -15.75
CA ASN A 274 20.28 31.75 -16.62
C ASN A 274 18.77 31.92 -16.41
N MET A 275 18.07 30.96 -15.79
CA MET A 275 16.61 31.04 -15.66
C MET A 275 16.13 31.93 -14.52
N LEU A 276 16.90 32.04 -13.44
CA LEU A 276 16.49 32.72 -12.21
C LEU A 276 17.48 33.78 -11.72
N GLY A 277 18.58 34.04 -12.45
CA GLY A 277 19.61 35.02 -12.06
C GLY A 277 20.49 34.59 -10.88
N TYR A 278 20.40 33.39 -10.40
CA TYR A 278 21.23 32.87 -9.31
C TYR A 278 22.37 32.01 -9.82
N ASP A 279 23.54 32.14 -9.22
CA ASP A 279 24.70 31.31 -9.50
C ASP A 279 24.73 30.07 -8.62
N TYR A 280 24.09 29.00 -9.08
CA TYR A 280 24.01 27.72 -8.36
C TYR A 280 25.31 26.94 -8.34
N THR A 281 26.33 27.33 -9.12
CA THR A 281 27.64 26.68 -9.04
C THR A 281 28.32 26.90 -7.70
N LYS A 282 27.88 27.89 -6.93
CA LYS A 282 28.37 28.15 -5.56
C LYS A 282 27.68 27.32 -4.48
N TRP A 283 26.57 26.68 -4.82
CA TRP A 283 25.78 25.83 -3.93
C TRP A 283 26.04 24.37 -4.26
N ASN A 284 27.30 24.01 -4.20
CA ASN A 284 27.75 22.69 -4.58
C ASN A 284 27.24 21.66 -3.55
N ASN A 285 26.04 21.13 -3.77
CA ASN A 285 25.61 19.91 -3.14
C ASN A 285 26.40 18.75 -3.75
N SER A 286 27.61 18.58 -3.26
CA SER A 286 28.46 17.45 -3.63
C SER A 286 27.93 16.09 -3.11
N GLY A 287 26.73 16.11 -2.49
CA GLY A 287 26.07 14.93 -1.98
C GLY A 287 25.37 14.14 -3.09
N ASP A 288 25.45 12.82 -3.01
CA ASP A 288 24.78 11.89 -3.93
C ASP A 288 23.24 11.87 -3.74
N TYR A 289 22.71 12.56 -2.72
CA TYR A 289 21.29 12.58 -2.38
C TYR A 289 20.69 13.98 -2.53
N PRO A 290 19.46 14.06 -3.06
CA PRO A 290 18.81 15.34 -3.27
C PRO A 290 18.35 15.96 -1.95
N CYS A 291 18.50 17.28 -1.83
CA CYS A 291 17.68 18.05 -0.91
C CYS A 291 16.29 18.20 -1.52
N VAL A 292 15.26 17.82 -0.77
CA VAL A 292 13.87 17.90 -1.18
C VAL A 292 13.10 18.75 -0.19
N ALA A 293 12.27 19.65 -0.70
CA ALA A 293 11.35 20.43 0.13
C ALA A 293 9.96 20.48 -0.50
N LEU A 294 8.98 20.02 0.28
CA LEU A 294 7.57 20.01 -0.11
C LEU A 294 6.79 20.91 0.83
N GLN A 295 5.83 21.65 0.30
CA GLN A 295 4.95 22.54 1.05
C GLN A 295 3.61 21.89 1.38
N GLN A 296 3.13 20.99 0.53
CA GLN A 296 1.88 20.27 0.73
C GLN A 296 1.95 18.89 0.09
N LEU A 297 1.26 17.93 0.70
CA LEU A 297 1.01 16.61 0.14
C LEU A 297 -0.47 16.28 0.29
N LYS A 298 -1.08 15.80 -0.79
CA LYS A 298 -2.41 15.20 -0.83
C LYS A 298 -2.29 13.79 -1.36
N ILE A 299 -3.05 12.88 -0.81
CA ILE A 299 -3.02 11.47 -1.17
C ILE A 299 -4.40 10.96 -1.53
N TYR A 300 -4.42 10.01 -2.43
CA TYR A 300 -5.62 9.35 -2.95
C TYR A 300 -5.38 7.85 -2.94
N GLY A 301 -6.41 7.07 -2.61
CA GLY A 301 -6.25 5.62 -2.55
C GLY A 301 -7.57 4.86 -2.50
N LYS A 302 -7.45 3.57 -2.77
CA LYS A 302 -8.49 2.56 -2.59
C LYS A 302 -7.87 1.25 -2.17
#